data_8d681062eb04364238b5b4b7186cea18
#
_entry.id   8d681062eb04364238b5b4b7186cea18
#
_cell.length_a   1.000
_cell.length_b   1.000
_cell.length_c   1.000
_cell.angle_alpha   90.00
_cell.angle_beta   90.00
_cell.angle_gamma   90.00
#
_symmetry.space_group_name_H-M   'P 1'
#
loop_
_entity.id
_entity.type
_entity.pdbx_description
1 polymer ?
#
loop_
_entity_poly.entity_id
_entity_poly.type
_entity_poly.pdbx_seq_one_letter_code
_entity_poly.pdbx_strand_id
1 'polypeptide(L)'
;MKKTKQKHYAFNTQLFFVIALFAFFLVLSICATIERKIGLSIGFAVAALLPIFVFLISPLYTAFSDEEIEIVYVMGQREIIKWRNIRSICLYGSWISRGGGLPHYVVAYPTNAKRAFFVRGEIPKTRKAKKYIRMYYKKDII
;
A
#
# COMPACT_ATOMS: atom_id res chain seq x y z
N MET A 1 -8.84 -35.14 -0.93
CA MET A 1 -8.40 -34.20 -1.99
C MET A 1 -8.19 -32.83 -1.34
N LYS A 2 -6.96 -32.33 -1.31
CA LYS A 2 -6.68 -30.93 -0.92
C LYS A 2 -7.28 -30.03 -2.01
N LYS A 3 -8.39 -29.34 -1.72
CA LYS A 3 -8.89 -28.26 -2.58
C LYS A 3 -7.73 -27.26 -2.73
N THR A 4 -7.21 -27.14 -3.93
CA THR A 4 -6.20 -26.13 -4.28
C THR A 4 -6.85 -24.78 -3.96
N LYS A 5 -6.39 -24.10 -2.89
CA LYS A 5 -6.91 -22.79 -2.51
C LYS A 5 -6.67 -21.84 -3.67
N GLN A 6 -7.72 -21.41 -4.32
CA GLN A 6 -7.62 -20.45 -5.41
C GLN A 6 -7.25 -19.10 -4.81
N LYS A 7 -6.06 -18.59 -5.14
CA LYS A 7 -5.59 -17.27 -4.72
C LYS A 7 -5.82 -16.26 -5.84
N HIS A 8 -6.40 -15.13 -5.49
CA HIS A 8 -6.57 -13.98 -6.38
C HIS A 8 -5.61 -12.88 -5.98
N TYR A 9 -4.92 -12.28 -6.94
CA TYR A 9 -3.87 -11.29 -6.70
C TYR A 9 -4.30 -9.90 -7.14
N ALA A 10 -4.07 -8.91 -6.28
CA ALA A 10 -4.21 -7.50 -6.60
C ALA A 10 -2.88 -6.79 -6.38
N PHE A 11 -2.21 -6.39 -7.46
CA PHE A 11 -0.96 -5.65 -7.40
C PHE A 11 -1.21 -4.19 -7.03
N ASN A 12 -0.25 -3.60 -6.32
CA ASN A 12 -0.28 -2.20 -5.97
C ASN A 12 0.15 -1.32 -7.15
N THR A 13 -0.83 -0.89 -7.93
CA THR A 13 -0.59 0.00 -9.09
C THR A 13 -0.12 1.40 -8.68
N GLN A 14 -0.29 1.80 -7.41
CA GLN A 14 0.17 3.09 -6.90
C GLN A 14 1.70 3.18 -6.86
N LEU A 15 2.41 2.04 -6.82
CA LEU A 15 3.87 2.02 -6.90
C LEU A 15 4.43 2.64 -8.18
N PHE A 16 3.69 2.56 -9.29
CA PHE A 16 4.09 3.23 -10.53
C PHE A 16 4.16 4.74 -10.36
N PHE A 17 3.22 5.33 -9.59
CA PHE A 17 3.26 6.76 -9.28
C PHE A 17 4.47 7.12 -8.43
N VAL A 18 4.81 6.30 -7.44
CA VAL A 18 5.99 6.51 -6.58
C VAL A 18 7.28 6.45 -7.40
N ILE A 19 7.39 5.50 -8.32
CA ILE A 19 8.54 5.37 -9.23
C ILE A 19 8.62 6.59 -10.16
N ALA A 20 7.49 7.04 -10.71
CA ALA A 20 7.46 8.22 -11.57
C ALA A 20 7.89 9.49 -10.82
N LEU A 21 7.47 9.64 -9.56
CA LEU A 21 7.86 10.76 -8.71
C LEU A 21 9.37 10.75 -8.41
N PHE A 22 9.95 9.58 -8.14
CA PHE A 22 11.39 9.42 -7.98
C PHE A 22 12.16 9.83 -9.24
N ALA A 23 11.74 9.33 -10.41
CA ALA A 23 12.35 9.69 -11.69
C ALA A 23 12.25 11.20 -11.96
N PHE A 24 11.12 11.83 -11.64
CA PHE A 24 10.92 13.26 -11.78
C PHE A 24 11.92 14.07 -10.95
N PHE A 25 12.11 13.76 -9.67
CA PHE A 25 13.09 14.44 -8.83
C PHE A 25 14.53 14.22 -9.31
N LEU A 26 14.86 13.03 -9.82
CA LEU A 26 16.18 12.79 -10.42
C LEU A 26 16.42 13.67 -11.64
N VAL A 27 15.45 13.78 -12.54
CA VAL A 27 15.57 14.67 -13.72
C VAL A 27 15.77 16.11 -13.29
N LEU A 28 15.00 16.61 -12.33
CA LEU A 28 15.17 17.97 -11.81
C LEU A 28 16.55 18.19 -11.20
N SER A 29 17.07 17.21 -10.45
CA SER A 29 18.43 17.29 -9.89
C SER A 29 19.49 17.38 -10.98
N ILE A 30 19.39 16.57 -12.03
CA ILE A 30 20.32 16.59 -13.18
C ILE A 30 20.25 17.94 -13.90
N CYS A 31 19.03 18.45 -14.20
CA CYS A 31 18.85 19.75 -14.84
C CYS A 31 19.47 20.89 -14.02
N ALA A 32 19.23 20.90 -12.69
CA ALA A 32 19.81 21.90 -11.81
C ALA A 32 21.37 21.83 -11.76
N THR A 33 21.94 20.63 -11.88
CA THR A 33 23.40 20.46 -11.98
C THR A 33 23.95 21.06 -13.27
N ILE A 34 23.28 20.81 -14.39
CA ILE A 34 23.65 21.37 -15.71
C ILE A 34 23.62 22.92 -15.67
N GLU A 35 22.59 23.48 -15.02
CA GLU A 35 22.47 24.94 -14.82
C GLU A 35 23.43 25.51 -13.75
N ARG A 36 24.31 24.69 -13.19
CA ARG A 36 25.23 25.03 -12.10
C ARG A 36 24.56 25.54 -10.80
N LYS A 37 23.29 25.17 -10.58
CA LYS A 37 22.55 25.50 -9.36
C LYS A 37 22.73 24.38 -8.33
N ILE A 38 23.93 24.25 -7.78
CA ILE A 38 24.35 23.15 -6.92
C ILE A 38 23.38 22.95 -5.72
N GLY A 39 22.97 24.03 -5.05
CA GLY A 39 22.08 23.97 -3.91
C GLY A 39 20.69 23.34 -4.26
N LEU A 40 20.13 23.71 -5.41
CA LEU A 40 18.88 23.12 -5.90
C LEU A 40 19.06 21.66 -6.32
N SER A 41 20.19 21.31 -6.94
CA SER A 41 20.50 19.93 -7.31
C SER A 41 20.53 19.02 -6.08
N ILE A 42 21.21 19.42 -5.01
CA ILE A 42 21.26 18.69 -3.75
C ILE A 42 19.87 18.60 -3.13
N GLY A 43 19.08 19.68 -3.12
CA GLY A 43 17.71 19.69 -2.61
C GLY A 43 16.81 18.67 -3.32
N PHE A 44 16.86 18.60 -4.65
CA PHE A 44 16.09 17.63 -5.42
C PHE A 44 16.59 16.20 -5.23
N ALA A 45 17.91 15.98 -5.09
CA ALA A 45 18.47 14.67 -4.79
C ALA A 45 18.01 14.16 -3.42
N VAL A 46 17.99 15.02 -2.40
CA VAL A 46 17.45 14.67 -1.07
C VAL A 46 15.95 14.41 -1.14
N ALA A 47 15.18 15.23 -1.88
CA ALA A 47 13.75 15.01 -2.06
C ALA A 47 13.43 13.66 -2.74
N ALA A 48 14.32 13.17 -3.61
CA ALA A 48 14.17 11.87 -4.26
C ALA A 48 14.26 10.68 -3.26
N LEU A 49 14.82 10.87 -2.07
CA LEU A 49 14.89 9.82 -1.05
C LEU A 49 13.50 9.51 -0.47
N LEU A 50 12.58 10.48 -0.42
CA LEU A 50 11.23 10.27 0.10
C LEU A 50 10.44 9.23 -0.70
N PRO A 51 10.34 9.29 -2.05
CA PRO A 51 9.71 8.24 -2.85
C PRO A 51 10.36 6.88 -2.64
N ILE A 52 11.69 6.79 -2.50
CA ILE A 52 12.38 5.52 -2.23
C ILE A 52 11.90 4.94 -0.91
N PHE A 53 11.88 5.75 0.15
CA PHE A 53 11.43 5.30 1.46
C PHE A 53 9.97 4.81 1.42
N VAL A 54 9.08 5.60 0.79
CA VAL A 54 7.67 5.20 0.60
C VAL A 54 7.56 3.90 -0.19
N PHE A 55 8.36 3.71 -1.24
CA PHE A 55 8.38 2.48 -2.03
C PHE A 55 8.74 1.27 -1.16
N LEU A 56 9.79 1.37 -0.34
CA LEU A 56 10.28 0.27 0.48
C LEU A 56 9.27 -0.20 1.52
N ILE A 57 8.52 0.72 2.13
CA ILE A 57 7.52 0.40 3.16
C ILE A 57 6.14 0.05 2.59
N SER A 58 5.95 0.18 1.27
CA SER A 58 4.64 -0.03 0.64
C SER A 58 4.32 -1.51 0.42
N PRO A 59 3.05 -1.89 0.45
CA PRO A 59 2.62 -3.21 0.01
C PRO A 59 2.87 -3.37 -1.49
N LEU A 60 3.44 -4.51 -1.89
CA LEU A 60 3.69 -4.86 -3.29
C LEU A 60 2.44 -5.42 -3.95
N TYR A 61 1.82 -6.41 -3.30
CA TYR A 61 0.57 -6.99 -3.73
C TYR A 61 -0.22 -7.56 -2.55
N THR A 62 -1.50 -7.79 -2.77
CA THR A 62 -2.38 -8.48 -1.84
C THR A 62 -2.95 -9.71 -2.50
N ALA A 63 -2.84 -10.86 -1.84
CA ALA A 63 -3.45 -12.10 -2.27
C ALA A 63 -4.72 -12.37 -1.45
N PHE A 64 -5.80 -12.69 -2.13
CA PHE A 64 -7.11 -12.98 -1.53
C PHE A 64 -7.43 -14.45 -1.73
N SER A 65 -7.83 -15.12 -0.66
CA SER A 65 -8.33 -16.49 -0.68
C SER A 65 -9.64 -16.58 0.11
N ASP A 66 -10.29 -17.75 0.09
CA ASP A 66 -11.55 -17.95 0.80
C ASP A 66 -11.44 -17.80 2.33
N GLU A 67 -10.23 -17.98 2.89
CA GLU A 67 -10.03 -17.98 4.34
C GLU A 67 -9.27 -16.76 4.85
N GLU A 68 -8.41 -16.14 4.02
CA GLU A 68 -7.45 -15.16 4.47
C GLU A 68 -7.06 -14.15 3.39
N ILE A 69 -6.58 -13.01 3.85
CA ILE A 69 -5.90 -11.99 3.04
C ILE A 69 -4.41 -12.07 3.38
N GLU A 70 -3.55 -12.14 2.39
CA GLU A 70 -2.10 -12.06 2.52
C GLU A 70 -1.60 -10.75 1.89
N ILE A 71 -1.01 -9.87 2.69
CA ILE A 71 -0.41 -8.62 2.21
C ILE A 71 1.10 -8.83 2.17
N VAL A 72 1.71 -8.65 1.01
CA VAL A 72 3.15 -8.80 0.80
C VAL A 72 3.75 -7.43 0.52
N TYR A 73 4.71 -7.04 1.33
CA TYR A 73 5.42 -5.76 1.21
C TYR A 73 6.67 -5.87 0.34
N VAL A 74 7.12 -4.74 -0.22
CA VAL A 74 8.30 -4.68 -1.09
C VAL A 74 9.55 -5.27 -0.41
N MET A 75 9.72 -5.04 0.89
CA MET A 75 10.83 -5.61 1.67
C MET A 75 10.67 -7.10 2.02
N GLY A 76 9.67 -7.79 1.47
CA GLY A 76 9.45 -9.22 1.68
C GLY A 76 8.70 -9.59 2.96
N GLN A 77 8.29 -8.62 3.77
CA GLN A 77 7.42 -8.87 4.91
C GLN A 77 6.05 -9.35 4.41
N ARG A 78 5.43 -10.25 5.17
CA ARG A 78 4.12 -10.81 4.86
C ARG A 78 3.21 -10.67 6.07
N GLU A 79 1.99 -10.24 5.82
CA GLU A 79 0.94 -10.11 6.82
C GLU A 79 -0.25 -10.96 6.39
N ILE A 80 -0.65 -11.91 7.24
CA ILE A 80 -1.74 -12.84 6.95
C ILE A 80 -2.89 -12.55 7.90
N ILE A 81 -4.04 -12.20 7.34
CA ILE A 81 -5.23 -11.82 8.09
C ILE A 81 -6.37 -12.76 7.70
N LYS A 82 -6.90 -13.54 8.65
CA LYS A 82 -8.07 -14.40 8.41
C LYS A 82 -9.35 -13.57 8.37
N TRP A 83 -10.22 -13.81 7.39
CA TRP A 83 -11.48 -13.08 7.24
C TRP A 83 -12.34 -13.04 8.52
N ARG A 84 -12.37 -14.16 9.26
CA ARG A 84 -13.11 -14.26 10.52
C ARG A 84 -12.61 -13.31 11.61
N ASN A 85 -11.35 -12.88 11.54
CA ASN A 85 -10.72 -12.01 12.53
C ASN A 85 -10.89 -10.54 12.17
N ILE A 86 -11.38 -10.22 10.96
CA ILE A 86 -11.54 -8.85 10.52
C ILE A 86 -12.75 -8.24 11.23
N ARG A 87 -12.54 -7.15 11.95
CA ARG A 87 -13.59 -6.39 12.60
C ARG A 87 -14.24 -5.41 11.63
N SER A 88 -13.45 -4.66 10.90
CA SER A 88 -13.93 -3.67 9.94
C SER A 88 -12.93 -3.45 8.81
N ILE A 89 -13.44 -3.04 7.66
CA ILE A 89 -12.65 -2.54 6.54
C ILE A 89 -13.15 -1.14 6.23
N CYS A 90 -12.27 -0.17 6.28
CA CYS A 90 -12.57 1.24 6.02
C CYS A 90 -11.77 1.72 4.82
N LEU A 91 -12.37 2.58 4.00
CA LEU A 91 -11.68 3.26 2.91
C LEU A 91 -11.11 4.58 3.41
N TYR A 92 -9.79 4.73 3.37
CA TYR A 92 -9.09 5.95 3.72
C TYR A 92 -8.38 6.56 2.51
N GLY A 93 -8.16 7.85 2.59
CA GLY A 93 -7.45 8.62 1.57
C GLY A 93 -8.35 8.92 0.36
N SER A 94 -8.46 10.18 0.05
CA SER A 94 -8.88 10.65 -1.25
C SER A 94 -7.96 11.80 -1.62
N TRP A 95 -7.75 12.01 -2.92
CA TRP A 95 -6.98 13.15 -3.43
C TRP A 95 -7.52 14.50 -2.94
N ILE A 96 -8.73 14.53 -2.40
CA ILE A 96 -9.52 15.72 -2.03
C ILE A 96 -9.73 15.83 -0.51
N SER A 97 -9.51 14.78 0.27
CA SER A 97 -9.74 14.82 1.72
C SER A 97 -8.53 15.32 2.50
N ARG A 98 -8.79 16.02 3.62
CA ARG A 98 -7.79 16.66 4.50
C ARG A 98 -6.69 15.75 5.08
N GLY A 99 -6.70 14.46 4.78
CA GLY A 99 -5.71 13.50 5.27
C GLY A 99 -4.66 13.07 4.25
N GLY A 100 -4.53 13.76 3.14
CA GLY A 100 -3.55 13.62 2.05
C GLY A 100 -2.84 12.28 1.95
N GLY A 101 -3.27 11.40 1.04
CA GLY A 101 -2.60 10.13 0.77
C GLY A 101 -3.27 9.37 -0.34
N LEU A 102 -2.55 8.40 -0.90
CA LEU A 102 -3.11 7.53 -1.92
C LEU A 102 -4.25 6.70 -1.30
N PRO A 103 -5.39 6.54 -2.01
CA PRO A 103 -6.53 5.82 -1.46
C PRO A 103 -6.21 4.36 -1.18
N HIS A 104 -6.51 3.90 0.04
CA HIS A 104 -6.28 2.54 0.49
C HIS A 104 -7.38 2.05 1.42
N TYR A 105 -7.52 0.73 1.53
CA TYR A 105 -8.39 0.10 2.52
C TYR A 105 -7.59 -0.20 3.77
N VAL A 106 -8.12 0.20 4.93
CA VAL A 106 -7.56 -0.14 6.23
C VAL A 106 -8.39 -1.28 6.82
N VAL A 107 -7.71 -2.37 7.13
CA VAL A 107 -8.30 -3.56 7.72
C VAL A 107 -7.98 -3.57 9.21
N ALA A 108 -9.00 -3.47 10.07
CA ALA A 108 -8.86 -3.58 11.52
C ALA A 108 -9.08 -5.02 11.97
N TYR A 109 -8.11 -5.59 12.67
CA TYR A 109 -8.18 -6.93 13.24
C TYR A 109 -7.49 -7.00 14.61
N PRO A 110 -7.93 -7.89 15.54
CA PRO A 110 -7.31 -8.03 16.84
C PRO A 110 -5.92 -8.65 16.71
N THR A 111 -4.96 -8.16 17.51
CA THR A 111 -3.64 -8.78 17.66
C THR A 111 -3.64 -9.71 18.87
N ASN A 112 -2.78 -10.72 18.82
CA ASN A 112 -2.51 -11.60 19.97
C ASN A 112 -1.65 -10.92 21.06
N ALA A 113 -1.30 -9.64 20.90
CA ALA A 113 -0.57 -8.89 21.90
C ALA A 113 -1.45 -8.65 23.14
N LYS A 114 -0.89 -8.82 24.33
CA LYS A 114 -1.56 -8.68 25.64
C LYS A 114 -2.22 -7.31 25.89
N ARG A 115 -2.04 -6.35 25.00
CA ARG A 115 -2.75 -5.07 24.97
C ARG A 115 -3.66 -5.08 23.74
N ALA A 116 -4.93 -4.79 23.94
CA ALA A 116 -5.98 -4.81 22.92
C ALA A 116 -5.84 -3.71 21.85
N PHE A 117 -4.68 -3.64 21.22
CA PHE A 117 -4.48 -2.75 20.07
C PHE A 117 -4.85 -3.50 18.80
N PHE A 118 -5.67 -2.87 17.98
CA PHE A 118 -5.94 -3.33 16.63
C PHE A 118 -4.71 -3.03 15.76
N VAL A 119 -4.18 -4.05 15.09
CA VAL A 119 -3.22 -3.84 14.00
C VAL A 119 -4.01 -3.45 12.76
N ARG A 120 -3.43 -2.59 11.96
CA ARG A 120 -4.01 -2.12 10.71
C ARG A 120 -3.24 -2.76 9.56
N GLY A 121 -3.93 -3.56 8.77
CA GLY A 121 -3.44 -3.98 7.46
C GLY A 121 -3.87 -2.96 6.41
N GLU A 122 -2.97 -2.54 5.54
CA GLU A 122 -3.26 -1.57 4.49
C GLU A 122 -3.27 -2.24 3.13
N ILE A 123 -4.39 -2.13 2.41
CA ILE A 123 -4.57 -2.66 1.07
C ILE A 123 -4.75 -1.50 0.10
N PRO A 124 -3.85 -1.30 -0.87
CA PRO A 124 -4.00 -0.25 -1.86
C PRO A 124 -5.33 -0.37 -2.62
N LYS A 125 -6.02 0.76 -2.82
CA LYS A 125 -7.28 0.79 -3.56
C LYS A 125 -7.03 0.56 -5.04
N THR A 126 -7.29 -0.64 -5.51
CA THR A 126 -7.29 -1.00 -6.93
C THR A 126 -8.65 -1.57 -7.33
N ARG A 127 -8.96 -1.60 -8.63
CA ARG A 127 -10.21 -2.22 -9.12
C ARG A 127 -10.32 -3.69 -8.71
N LYS A 128 -9.19 -4.42 -8.78
CA LYS A 128 -9.12 -5.84 -8.39
C LYS A 128 -9.29 -6.00 -6.88
N ALA A 129 -8.61 -5.22 -6.05
CA ALA A 129 -8.76 -5.26 -4.60
C ALA A 129 -10.22 -4.98 -4.18
N LYS A 130 -10.85 -3.95 -4.75
CA LYS A 130 -12.28 -3.66 -4.51
C LYS A 130 -13.19 -4.83 -4.87
N LYS A 131 -12.95 -5.47 -6.03
CA LYS A 131 -13.72 -6.65 -6.47
C LYS A 131 -13.58 -7.80 -5.48
N TYR A 132 -12.36 -8.15 -5.09
CA TYR A 132 -12.10 -9.29 -4.21
C TYR A 132 -12.56 -9.03 -2.76
N ILE A 133 -12.38 -7.83 -2.24
CA ILE A 133 -12.93 -7.47 -0.92
C ILE A 133 -14.44 -7.67 -0.92
N ARG A 134 -15.17 -7.17 -1.92
CA ARG A 134 -16.61 -7.36 -2.02
C ARG A 134 -17.03 -8.83 -2.18
N MET A 135 -16.21 -9.64 -2.82
CA MET A 135 -16.47 -11.06 -3.03
C MET A 135 -16.37 -11.86 -1.73
N TYR A 136 -15.38 -11.57 -0.89
CA TYR A 136 -15.08 -12.34 0.31
C TYR A 136 -15.57 -11.69 1.61
N TYR A 137 -15.61 -10.37 1.66
CA TYR A 137 -16.07 -9.61 2.83
C TYR A 137 -17.57 -9.32 2.70
N LYS A 138 -18.37 -10.06 3.46
CA LYS A 138 -19.84 -9.98 3.41
C LYS A 138 -20.45 -8.82 4.21
N LYS A 139 -19.64 -8.03 4.90
CA LYS A 139 -20.07 -6.85 5.66
C LYS A 139 -19.84 -5.58 4.85
N ASP A 140 -20.51 -4.50 5.25
CA ASP A 140 -20.33 -3.20 4.59
C ASP A 140 -18.94 -2.63 4.84
N ILE A 141 -18.36 -2.02 3.79
CA ILE A 141 -17.12 -1.26 3.86
C ILE A 141 -17.48 0.14 4.34
N ILE A 142 -16.91 0.56 5.43
CA ILE A 142 -17.15 1.87 6.04
C ILE A 142 -16.32 2.96 5.38
#